data_d80aa31c571f84922f0aec60214fb927
#
_entry.id   d80aa31c571f84922f0aec60214fb927
#
_cell.length_a   1.000
_cell.length_b   1.000
_cell.length_c   1.000
_cell.angle_alpha   90.00
_cell.angle_beta   90.00
_cell.angle_gamma   90.00
#
_symmetry.space_group_name_H-M   'P 1'
#
loop_
_entity.id
_entity.type
_entity.pdbx_description
1 polymer ?
#
loop_
_entity_poly.entity_id
_entity_poly.type
_entity_poly.pdbx_seq_one_letter_code
_entity_poly.pdbx_strand_id
1 'polypeptide(L)'
;MIIVLKNNSQEKQVEELLNWHDQFHVSTNLVEGVHSNVIGLIGDTTQIDIEAVQAKECVENVQRVQEPYKNANRKFHPDNTVIDVAGRKIGGGKLQVIAGPCSVETEEQIITTAIAVKEAGATMLRGGAFKPRTSPYSFQGLGKEGIDLLIQARKITGLPIVTEIMDLSDLDCFADVDVVQVGARNMQNFTLLKALGRSDKPVLLKRGLSSTLQELLMSAEYIMSEGNQNVILCERGIRTFEPATRNTLDLSAVPLLQQKTHLPITVDPSHATGIASLVEPMALCAVTAGCDALEIEVHNDPKNAWSDGAQSLTPAQFAETMKKVKALSEFMGKPLDVNE
;
A
#
# COMPACT_ATOMS: atom_id res chain seq x y z
N MET A 1 8.91 4.33 -23.25
CA MET A 1 8.78 5.73 -23.74
C MET A 1 7.42 6.25 -23.30
N ILE A 2 7.31 7.52 -22.98
CA ILE A 2 6.03 8.18 -22.64
C ILE A 2 5.77 9.26 -23.69
N ILE A 3 4.52 9.32 -24.13
CA ILE A 3 4.01 10.33 -25.05
C ILE A 3 2.88 11.06 -24.33
N VAL A 4 3.05 12.34 -24.07
CA VAL A 4 2.00 13.20 -23.52
C VAL A 4 1.20 13.77 -24.69
N LEU A 5 -0.12 13.61 -24.65
CA LEU A 5 -1.02 14.11 -25.67
C LEU A 5 -1.49 15.53 -25.34
N LYS A 6 -1.74 16.32 -26.37
CA LYS A 6 -2.37 17.63 -26.21
C LYS A 6 -3.82 17.46 -25.76
N ASN A 7 -4.34 18.34 -24.93
CA ASN A 7 -5.71 18.28 -24.41
C ASN A 7 -6.81 18.35 -25.47
N ASN A 8 -6.49 18.85 -26.67
CA ASN A 8 -7.40 18.97 -27.80
C ASN A 8 -7.15 17.95 -28.91
N SER A 9 -6.46 16.87 -28.61
CA SER A 9 -6.17 15.80 -29.57
C SER A 9 -7.47 15.15 -30.03
N GLN A 10 -7.61 14.96 -31.35
CA GLN A 10 -8.75 14.24 -31.91
C GLN A 10 -8.54 12.73 -31.76
N GLU A 11 -9.61 11.99 -31.45
CA GLU A 11 -9.59 10.54 -31.28
C GLU A 11 -8.93 9.81 -32.46
N LYS A 12 -9.24 10.24 -33.69
CA LYS A 12 -8.64 9.70 -34.91
C LYS A 12 -7.11 9.86 -34.96
N GLN A 13 -6.57 10.99 -34.50
CA GLN A 13 -5.13 11.24 -34.47
C GLN A 13 -4.44 10.34 -33.44
N VAL A 14 -5.11 10.06 -32.32
CA VAL A 14 -4.61 9.14 -31.29
C VAL A 14 -4.60 7.70 -31.81
N GLU A 15 -5.67 7.27 -32.49
CA GLU A 15 -5.74 5.95 -33.15
C GLU A 15 -4.64 5.77 -34.20
N GLU A 16 -4.43 6.77 -35.06
CA GLU A 16 -3.35 6.74 -36.06
C GLU A 16 -1.98 6.63 -35.41
N LEU A 17 -1.77 7.30 -34.25
CA LEU A 17 -0.51 7.22 -33.50
C LEU A 17 -0.33 5.82 -32.87
N LEU A 18 -1.37 5.23 -32.29
CA LEU A 18 -1.36 3.88 -31.73
C LEU A 18 -1.04 2.83 -32.79
N ASN A 19 -1.73 2.87 -33.93
CA ASN A 19 -1.49 1.98 -35.07
C ASN A 19 -0.08 2.13 -35.65
N TRP A 20 0.48 3.35 -35.63
CA TRP A 20 1.86 3.57 -36.06
C TRP A 20 2.88 2.88 -35.15
N HIS A 21 2.58 2.74 -33.83
CA HIS A 21 3.47 2.06 -32.90
C HIS A 21 3.45 0.53 -33.03
N ASP A 22 2.38 -0.06 -33.55
CA ASP A 22 2.26 -1.53 -33.71
C ASP A 22 3.40 -2.14 -34.56
N GLN A 23 3.94 -1.37 -35.53
CA GLN A 23 5.04 -1.80 -36.35
C GLN A 23 6.36 -2.02 -35.58
N PHE A 24 6.50 -1.47 -34.38
CA PHE A 24 7.69 -1.60 -33.54
C PHE A 24 7.58 -2.71 -32.50
N HIS A 25 6.51 -3.51 -32.51
CA HIS A 25 6.27 -4.60 -31.55
C HIS A 25 6.34 -4.16 -30.08
N VAL A 26 5.92 -2.95 -29.76
CA VAL A 26 5.78 -2.42 -28.42
C VAL A 26 4.31 -2.47 -27.97
N SER A 27 4.08 -2.78 -26.71
CA SER A 27 2.75 -2.66 -26.13
C SER A 27 2.44 -1.19 -25.83
N THR A 28 1.23 -0.75 -26.12
CA THR A 28 0.75 0.59 -25.86
C THR A 28 -0.25 0.56 -24.69
N ASN A 29 -0.13 1.53 -23.78
CA ASN A 29 -1.09 1.75 -22.69
C ASN A 29 -1.53 3.21 -22.72
N LEU A 30 -2.79 3.46 -23.08
CA LEU A 30 -3.40 4.79 -23.04
C LEU A 30 -4.00 5.00 -21.66
N VAL A 31 -3.54 6.03 -20.96
CA VAL A 31 -4.07 6.47 -19.67
C VAL A 31 -4.73 7.82 -19.88
N GLU A 32 -6.05 7.86 -19.65
CA GLU A 32 -6.85 9.09 -19.67
C GLU A 32 -6.80 9.73 -18.29
N GLY A 33 -6.11 10.84 -18.18
CA GLY A 33 -5.98 11.61 -16.95
C GLY A 33 -6.86 12.85 -16.94
N VAL A 34 -7.12 13.39 -15.75
CA VAL A 34 -7.94 14.60 -15.57
C VAL A 34 -7.31 15.82 -16.25
N HIS A 35 -5.98 15.87 -16.30
CA HIS A 35 -5.23 17.04 -16.82
C HIS A 35 -4.54 16.77 -18.16
N SER A 36 -4.20 15.53 -18.46
CA SER A 36 -3.53 15.15 -19.71
C SER A 36 -3.70 13.67 -20.00
N ASN A 37 -3.79 13.30 -21.25
CA ASN A 37 -3.76 11.91 -21.68
C ASN A 37 -2.32 11.50 -22.00
N VAL A 38 -1.97 10.29 -21.62
CA VAL A 38 -0.61 9.77 -21.76
C VAL A 38 -0.63 8.40 -22.45
N ILE A 39 0.21 8.21 -23.46
CA ILE A 39 0.47 6.90 -24.03
C ILE A 39 1.81 6.39 -23.49
N GLY A 40 1.77 5.28 -22.77
CA GLY A 40 2.94 4.52 -22.34
C GLY A 40 3.32 3.48 -23.38
N LEU A 41 4.57 3.51 -23.89
CA LEU A 41 5.12 2.45 -24.73
C LEU A 41 5.96 1.52 -23.87
N ILE A 42 5.57 0.25 -23.82
CA ILE A 42 6.21 -0.80 -23.03
C ILE A 42 6.89 -1.78 -23.98
N GLY A 43 8.19 -2.00 -23.80
CA GLY A 43 9.02 -2.84 -24.68
C GLY A 43 10.31 -2.13 -25.09
N ASP A 44 10.98 -2.66 -26.12
CA ASP A 44 12.17 -2.03 -26.67
C ASP A 44 11.80 -0.84 -27.58
N THR A 45 11.93 0.36 -27.03
CA THR A 45 11.64 1.61 -27.76
C THR A 45 12.90 2.23 -28.38
N THR A 46 14.03 1.54 -28.42
CA THR A 46 15.30 2.10 -28.94
C THR A 46 15.23 2.45 -30.42
N GLN A 47 14.44 1.71 -31.20
CA GLN A 47 14.25 1.94 -32.62
C GLN A 47 13.22 3.02 -32.96
N ILE A 48 12.48 3.52 -31.97
CA ILE A 48 11.48 4.58 -32.18
C ILE A 48 12.17 5.93 -32.14
N ASP A 49 12.08 6.65 -33.24
CA ASP A 49 12.60 8.01 -33.33
C ASP A 49 11.73 9.00 -32.55
N ILE A 50 12.31 9.63 -31.53
CA ILE A 50 11.63 10.61 -30.69
C ILE A 50 11.15 11.81 -31.52
N GLU A 51 11.96 12.29 -32.45
CA GLU A 51 11.62 13.45 -33.25
C GLU A 51 10.42 13.16 -34.16
N ALA A 52 10.36 11.95 -34.73
CA ALA A 52 9.22 11.52 -35.54
C ALA A 52 7.92 11.43 -34.74
N VAL A 53 7.99 10.99 -33.47
CA VAL A 53 6.83 10.98 -32.57
C VAL A 53 6.45 12.39 -32.16
N GLN A 54 7.43 13.21 -31.78
CA GLN A 54 7.22 14.61 -31.35
C GLN A 54 6.58 15.48 -32.47
N ALA A 55 6.84 15.14 -33.73
CA ALA A 55 6.28 15.85 -34.87
C ALA A 55 4.79 15.56 -35.13
N LYS A 56 4.18 14.58 -34.45
CA LYS A 56 2.75 14.26 -34.61
C LYS A 56 1.89 15.37 -33.98
N GLU A 57 0.83 15.78 -34.68
CA GLU A 57 0.00 16.91 -34.27
C GLU A 57 -0.64 16.76 -32.87
N CYS A 58 -1.01 15.53 -32.51
CA CYS A 58 -1.64 15.23 -31.22
C CYS A 58 -0.65 15.15 -30.05
N VAL A 59 0.66 15.18 -30.32
CA VAL A 59 1.70 15.01 -29.30
C VAL A 59 2.13 16.36 -28.74
N GLU A 60 2.12 16.46 -27.41
CA GLU A 60 2.64 17.61 -26.69
C GLU A 60 4.13 17.42 -26.35
N ASN A 61 4.47 16.24 -25.78
CA ASN A 61 5.83 15.93 -25.37
C ASN A 61 6.12 14.42 -25.46
N VAL A 62 7.38 14.08 -25.69
CA VAL A 62 7.87 12.69 -25.71
C VAL A 62 9.08 12.56 -24.81
N GLN A 63 9.09 11.53 -23.94
CA GLN A 63 10.21 11.26 -23.05
C GLN A 63 10.59 9.78 -23.05
N ARG A 64 11.89 9.46 -23.12
CA ARG A 64 12.38 8.12 -22.77
C ARG A 64 12.43 7.97 -21.27
N VAL A 65 11.74 6.95 -20.76
CA VAL A 65 11.74 6.61 -19.35
C VAL A 65 12.82 5.57 -19.09
N GLN A 66 13.74 5.91 -18.22
CA GLN A 66 14.86 5.04 -17.85
C GLN A 66 14.53 4.13 -16.67
N GLU A 67 13.50 4.50 -15.87
CA GLU A 67 13.07 3.69 -14.73
C GLU A 67 12.54 2.32 -15.21
N PRO A 68 12.94 1.21 -14.54
CA PRO A 68 12.58 -0.14 -14.96
C PRO A 68 11.11 -0.51 -14.69
N TYR A 69 10.41 0.22 -13.81
CA TYR A 69 8.98 0.05 -13.54
C TYR A 69 8.17 1.02 -14.41
N LYS A 70 7.04 0.57 -14.95
CA LYS A 70 6.19 1.32 -15.89
C LYS A 70 4.80 1.57 -15.32
N ASN A 71 4.08 0.50 -14.94
CA ASN A 71 2.74 0.62 -14.38
C ASN A 71 2.74 1.41 -13.07
N ALA A 72 3.71 1.18 -12.19
CA ALA A 72 3.85 1.89 -10.92
C ALA A 72 4.44 3.31 -11.07
N ASN A 73 4.82 3.75 -12.28
CA ASN A 73 5.53 5.00 -12.49
C ASN A 73 4.57 6.17 -12.71
N ARG A 74 4.71 7.22 -11.91
CA ARG A 74 3.90 8.44 -12.04
C ARG A 74 3.94 9.08 -13.42
N LYS A 75 5.05 8.94 -14.16
CA LYS A 75 5.15 9.45 -15.53
C LYS A 75 4.20 8.77 -16.50
N PHE A 76 3.82 7.50 -16.25
CA PHE A 76 2.83 6.76 -17.04
C PHE A 76 1.41 6.92 -16.50
N HIS A 77 1.26 7.30 -15.25
CA HIS A 77 -0.03 7.53 -14.60
C HIS A 77 0.06 8.80 -13.75
N PRO A 78 -0.17 10.00 -14.33
CA PRO A 78 0.04 11.30 -13.66
C PRO A 78 -0.83 11.52 -12.42
N ASP A 79 -2.08 11.04 -12.45
CA ASP A 79 -3.04 11.20 -11.37
C ASP A 79 -2.82 10.18 -10.25
N ASN A 80 -3.16 10.53 -9.02
CA ASN A 80 -3.06 9.61 -7.91
C ASN A 80 -4.07 8.46 -8.04
N THR A 81 -3.60 7.25 -7.78
CA THR A 81 -4.50 6.10 -7.66
C THR A 81 -5.29 6.17 -6.37
N VAL A 82 -6.59 5.96 -6.48
CA VAL A 82 -7.52 5.85 -5.35
C VAL A 82 -8.04 4.42 -5.30
N ILE A 83 -7.77 3.73 -4.19
CA ILE A 83 -8.18 2.34 -4.01
C ILE A 83 -9.39 2.30 -3.07
N ASP A 84 -10.49 1.73 -3.56
CA ASP A 84 -11.69 1.50 -2.75
C ASP A 84 -11.58 0.17 -2.00
N VAL A 85 -11.71 0.24 -0.69
CA VAL A 85 -11.73 -0.92 0.21
C VAL A 85 -13.06 -0.90 0.97
N ALA A 86 -14.07 -1.57 0.43
CA ALA A 86 -15.40 -1.62 1.01
C ALA A 86 -15.97 -0.22 1.39
N GLY A 87 -15.81 0.74 0.48
CA GLY A 87 -16.25 2.13 0.63
C GLY A 87 -15.23 3.07 1.30
N ARG A 88 -14.10 2.56 1.80
CA ARG A 88 -12.97 3.37 2.30
C ARG A 88 -11.99 3.64 1.17
N LYS A 89 -11.68 4.90 0.91
CA LYS A 89 -10.82 5.30 -0.21
C LYS A 89 -9.40 5.63 0.27
N ILE A 90 -8.43 4.78 -0.03
CA ILE A 90 -7.01 5.03 0.23
C ILE A 90 -6.43 5.79 -0.97
N GLY A 91 -5.74 6.92 -0.74
CA GLY A 91 -5.26 7.82 -1.80
C GLY A 91 -6.29 8.88 -2.24
N GLY A 92 -7.52 8.86 -1.70
CA GLY A 92 -8.63 9.75 -2.06
C GLY A 92 -8.67 11.10 -1.33
N GLY A 93 -7.54 11.57 -0.79
CA GLY A 93 -7.48 12.86 -0.10
C GLY A 93 -7.89 12.84 1.37
N LYS A 94 -8.28 11.67 1.90
CA LYS A 94 -8.54 11.46 3.33
C LYS A 94 -7.52 10.48 3.91
N LEU A 95 -7.16 10.67 5.18
CA LEU A 95 -6.28 9.76 5.90
C LEU A 95 -7.06 8.51 6.35
N GLN A 96 -6.51 7.34 6.08
CA GLN A 96 -7.01 6.07 6.59
C GLN A 96 -6.18 5.61 7.79
N VAL A 97 -6.79 4.87 8.72
CA VAL A 97 -6.06 4.26 9.84
C VAL A 97 -6.43 2.78 9.96
N ILE A 98 -5.43 1.94 9.73
CA ILE A 98 -5.48 0.49 9.81
C ILE A 98 -4.97 0.11 11.21
N ALA A 99 -5.82 -0.35 12.11
CA ALA A 99 -5.42 -0.64 13.49
C ALA A 99 -5.95 -2.01 13.96
N GLY A 100 -5.21 -2.64 14.88
CA GLY A 100 -5.55 -3.94 15.45
C GLY A 100 -4.32 -4.71 15.91
N PRO A 101 -4.46 -5.94 16.41
CA PRO A 101 -3.36 -6.67 17.01
C PRO A 101 -2.33 -7.17 15.99
N CYS A 102 -1.11 -7.41 16.43
CA CYS A 102 -0.08 -8.07 15.60
C CYS A 102 -0.57 -9.43 15.10
N SER A 103 -1.08 -10.27 16.00
CA SER A 103 -1.68 -11.57 15.70
C SER A 103 -3.10 -11.67 16.24
N VAL A 104 -3.92 -12.46 15.54
CA VAL A 104 -5.18 -12.96 16.05
C VAL A 104 -4.85 -14.10 17.01
N GLU A 105 -5.31 -14.02 18.25
CA GLU A 105 -4.94 -14.95 19.32
C GLU A 105 -6.15 -15.71 19.86
N THR A 106 -7.20 -14.98 20.20
CA THR A 106 -8.48 -15.52 20.68
C THR A 106 -9.64 -14.70 20.15
N GLU A 107 -10.85 -15.25 20.16
CA GLU A 107 -12.07 -14.52 19.81
C GLU A 107 -12.25 -13.29 20.68
N GLU A 108 -12.09 -13.41 22.01
CA GLU A 108 -12.22 -12.30 22.95
C GLU A 108 -11.20 -11.19 22.63
N GLN A 109 -9.95 -11.54 22.38
CA GLN A 109 -8.87 -10.59 22.08
C GLN A 109 -9.18 -9.78 20.82
N ILE A 110 -9.54 -10.44 19.71
CA ILE A 110 -9.74 -9.75 18.43
C ILE A 110 -11.01 -8.89 18.45
N ILE A 111 -12.11 -9.38 19.04
CA ILE A 111 -13.37 -8.64 19.11
C ILE A 111 -13.24 -7.43 20.02
N THR A 112 -12.67 -7.59 21.22
CA THR A 112 -12.45 -6.49 22.15
C THR A 112 -11.55 -5.41 21.53
N THR A 113 -10.47 -5.82 20.88
CA THR A 113 -9.56 -4.88 20.20
C THR A 113 -10.26 -4.19 19.03
N ALA A 114 -11.00 -4.93 18.21
CA ALA A 114 -11.70 -4.38 17.04
C ALA A 114 -12.75 -3.31 17.42
N ILE A 115 -13.52 -3.55 18.47
CA ILE A 115 -14.48 -2.57 19.01
C ILE A 115 -13.74 -1.32 19.47
N ALA A 116 -12.70 -1.48 20.28
CA ALA A 116 -11.95 -0.36 20.83
C ALA A 116 -11.27 0.50 19.77
N VAL A 117 -10.66 -0.11 18.73
CA VAL A 117 -10.01 0.67 17.65
C VAL A 117 -11.05 1.38 16.78
N LYS A 118 -12.22 0.76 16.51
CA LYS A 118 -13.33 1.42 15.82
C LYS A 118 -13.82 2.66 16.57
N GLU A 119 -14.08 2.53 17.86
CA GLU A 119 -14.55 3.65 18.71
C GLU A 119 -13.52 4.78 18.76
N ALA A 120 -12.23 4.46 18.68
CA ALA A 120 -11.15 5.44 18.62
C ALA A 120 -10.95 6.06 17.22
N GLY A 121 -11.68 5.61 16.19
CA GLY A 121 -11.66 6.20 14.85
C GLY A 121 -10.76 5.47 13.85
N ALA A 122 -10.39 4.21 14.08
CA ALA A 122 -9.79 3.38 13.02
C ALA A 122 -10.80 3.15 11.88
N THR A 123 -10.30 3.13 10.66
CA THR A 123 -11.11 2.95 9.44
C THR A 123 -11.06 1.54 8.89
N MET A 124 -10.05 0.76 9.27
CA MET A 124 -9.86 -0.65 8.91
C MET A 124 -9.27 -1.43 10.09
N LEU A 125 -9.59 -2.72 10.15
CA LEU A 125 -9.05 -3.64 11.16
C LEU A 125 -7.88 -4.43 10.57
N ARG A 126 -6.75 -4.46 11.26
CA ARG A 126 -5.67 -5.40 10.95
C ARG A 126 -5.58 -6.52 11.99
N GLY A 127 -5.08 -7.66 11.56
CA GLY A 127 -4.72 -8.79 12.44
C GLY A 127 -4.02 -9.87 11.64
N GLY A 128 -2.89 -10.39 12.13
CA GLY A 128 -2.18 -11.48 11.46
C GLY A 128 -2.81 -12.84 11.80
N ALA A 129 -3.43 -13.51 10.84
CA ALA A 129 -3.89 -14.89 10.98
C ALA A 129 -2.75 -15.90 10.79
N PHE A 130 -1.79 -15.56 9.94
CA PHE A 130 -0.55 -16.29 9.71
C PHE A 130 0.64 -15.42 10.15
N LYS A 131 1.70 -16.04 10.70
CA LYS A 131 2.84 -15.30 11.26
C LYS A 131 4.18 -15.82 10.75
N PRO A 132 4.96 -14.99 10.02
CA PRO A 132 6.32 -15.34 9.64
C PRO A 132 7.24 -15.25 10.86
N ARG A 133 7.74 -16.38 11.34
CA ARG A 133 8.59 -16.41 12.53
C ARG A 133 9.99 -16.89 12.20
N THR A 134 11.00 -16.27 12.80
CA THR A 134 12.38 -16.71 12.66
C THR A 134 12.61 -18.05 13.37
N SER A 135 11.91 -18.28 14.50
CA SER A 135 11.96 -19.56 15.22
C SER A 135 10.73 -20.41 14.89
N PRO A 136 10.91 -21.70 14.52
CA PRO A 136 9.78 -22.61 14.28
C PRO A 136 8.99 -22.95 15.55
N TYR A 137 9.54 -22.65 16.73
CA TYR A 137 8.87 -22.88 18.02
C TYR A 137 8.01 -21.71 18.49
N SER A 138 8.06 -20.56 17.79
CA SER A 138 7.21 -19.42 18.09
C SER A 138 5.80 -19.63 17.54
N PHE A 139 4.83 -18.91 18.09
CA PHE A 139 3.44 -18.92 17.60
C PHE A 139 3.38 -18.60 16.10
N GLN A 140 2.81 -19.51 15.30
CA GLN A 140 2.76 -19.40 13.83
C GLN A 140 1.47 -18.73 13.29
N GLY A 141 0.55 -18.36 14.18
CA GLY A 141 -0.79 -17.88 13.85
C GLY A 141 -1.83 -19.00 13.94
N LEU A 142 -3.11 -18.59 13.91
CA LEU A 142 -4.25 -19.53 13.91
C LEU A 142 -4.64 -20.01 12.50
N GLY A 143 -4.00 -19.49 11.46
CA GLY A 143 -4.31 -19.84 10.08
C GLY A 143 -5.75 -19.49 9.70
N LYS A 144 -6.48 -20.42 9.10
CA LYS A 144 -7.85 -20.21 8.66
C LYS A 144 -8.77 -19.79 9.82
N GLU A 145 -8.64 -20.37 11.01
CA GLU A 145 -9.42 -19.97 12.19
C GLU A 145 -9.23 -18.48 12.50
N GLY A 146 -8.00 -17.97 12.39
CA GLY A 146 -7.72 -16.54 12.59
C GLY A 146 -8.40 -15.65 11.53
N ILE A 147 -8.53 -16.11 10.29
CA ILE A 147 -9.30 -15.39 9.26
C ILE A 147 -10.79 -15.43 9.60
N ASP A 148 -11.34 -16.55 10.03
CA ASP A 148 -12.76 -16.67 10.40
C ASP A 148 -13.09 -15.73 11.57
N LEU A 149 -12.19 -15.60 12.55
CA LEU A 149 -12.32 -14.64 13.66
C LEU A 149 -12.24 -13.18 13.19
N LEU A 150 -11.39 -12.85 12.24
CA LEU A 150 -11.35 -11.51 11.63
C LEU A 150 -12.66 -11.18 10.89
N ILE A 151 -13.21 -12.14 10.15
CA ILE A 151 -14.52 -11.99 9.47
C ILE A 151 -15.63 -11.76 10.49
N GLN A 152 -15.61 -12.46 11.62
CA GLN A 152 -16.56 -12.23 12.73
C GLN A 152 -16.41 -10.82 13.31
N ALA A 153 -15.18 -10.36 13.57
CA ALA A 153 -14.91 -9.01 14.06
C ALA A 153 -15.39 -7.94 13.05
N ARG A 154 -15.21 -8.18 11.72
CA ARG A 154 -15.77 -7.32 10.67
C ARG A 154 -17.29 -7.23 10.73
N LYS A 155 -17.99 -8.36 10.91
CA LYS A 155 -19.47 -8.36 11.02
C LYS A 155 -19.97 -7.54 12.20
N ILE A 156 -19.23 -7.53 13.30
CA ILE A 156 -19.58 -6.78 14.52
C ILE A 156 -19.26 -5.29 14.37
N THR A 157 -18.10 -4.96 13.78
CA THR A 157 -17.59 -3.59 13.74
C THR A 157 -17.89 -2.86 12.43
N GLY A 158 -18.06 -3.57 11.33
CA GLY A 158 -18.14 -3.00 10.00
C GLY A 158 -16.78 -2.53 9.45
N LEU A 159 -15.66 -2.78 10.15
CA LEU A 159 -14.33 -2.42 9.67
C LEU A 159 -13.86 -3.42 8.61
N PRO A 160 -13.46 -2.98 7.40
CA PRO A 160 -12.78 -3.84 6.45
C PRO A 160 -11.51 -4.44 7.05
N ILE A 161 -11.17 -5.67 6.67
CA ILE A 161 -10.04 -6.42 7.25
C ILE A 161 -8.81 -6.43 6.36
N VAL A 162 -7.66 -6.24 7.00
CA VAL A 162 -6.32 -6.32 6.40
C VAL A 162 -5.56 -7.44 7.09
N THR A 163 -5.15 -8.47 6.36
CA THR A 163 -4.37 -9.59 6.94
C THR A 163 -3.29 -10.10 5.99
N GLU A 164 -2.20 -10.60 6.59
CA GLU A 164 -1.01 -11.03 5.85
C GLU A 164 -1.17 -12.44 5.29
N ILE A 165 -0.87 -12.60 3.99
CA ILE A 165 -0.70 -13.89 3.35
C ILE A 165 0.77 -14.32 3.41
N MET A 166 1.01 -15.61 3.69
CA MET A 166 2.35 -16.17 3.80
C MET A 166 2.73 -17.00 2.59
N ASP A 167 1.81 -17.80 2.09
CA ASP A 167 2.05 -18.76 1.02
C ASP A 167 0.87 -18.82 0.04
N LEU A 168 1.14 -19.27 -1.19
CA LEU A 168 0.12 -19.44 -2.22
C LEU A 168 -0.95 -20.49 -1.84
N SER A 169 -0.57 -21.49 -1.07
CA SER A 169 -1.49 -22.54 -0.61
C SER A 169 -2.62 -21.99 0.27
N ASP A 170 -2.42 -20.80 0.86
CA ASP A 170 -3.40 -20.15 1.73
C ASP A 170 -4.38 -19.25 0.97
N LEU A 171 -4.17 -19.03 -0.34
CA LEU A 171 -4.89 -18.00 -1.12
C LEU A 171 -6.43 -18.20 -1.07
N ASP A 172 -6.90 -19.42 -1.09
CA ASP A 172 -8.33 -19.73 -1.02
C ASP A 172 -8.98 -19.25 0.30
N CYS A 173 -8.20 -19.18 1.38
CA CYS A 173 -8.68 -18.68 2.67
C CYS A 173 -8.94 -17.16 2.64
N PHE A 174 -8.37 -16.45 1.66
CA PHE A 174 -8.47 -14.97 1.54
C PHE A 174 -9.67 -14.49 0.71
N ALA A 175 -10.56 -15.40 0.30
CA ALA A 175 -11.73 -15.03 -0.50
C ALA A 175 -12.55 -13.88 0.11
N ASP A 176 -12.75 -13.89 1.41
CA ASP A 176 -13.52 -12.90 2.17
C ASP A 176 -12.66 -11.80 2.83
N VAL A 177 -11.36 -11.74 2.55
CA VAL A 177 -10.46 -10.68 3.04
C VAL A 177 -10.58 -9.44 2.14
N ASP A 178 -10.62 -8.25 2.74
CA ASP A 178 -10.79 -6.99 1.98
C ASP A 178 -9.46 -6.47 1.41
N VAL A 179 -8.36 -6.59 2.15
CA VAL A 179 -7.00 -6.22 1.71
C VAL A 179 -6.03 -7.34 2.08
N VAL A 180 -5.30 -7.84 1.09
CA VAL A 180 -4.25 -8.83 1.29
C VAL A 180 -2.93 -8.13 1.57
N GLN A 181 -2.36 -8.33 2.76
CA GLN A 181 -1.05 -7.80 3.07
C GLN A 181 0.06 -8.76 2.63
N VAL A 182 1.06 -8.22 1.94
CA VAL A 182 2.34 -8.90 1.68
C VAL A 182 3.38 -8.39 2.68
N GLY A 183 3.81 -9.25 3.57
CA GLY A 183 4.79 -8.91 4.59
C GLY A 183 6.17 -8.58 4.03
N ALA A 184 6.97 -7.84 4.80
CA ALA A 184 8.29 -7.36 4.39
C ALA A 184 9.25 -8.49 3.95
N ARG A 185 9.11 -9.70 4.52
CA ARG A 185 9.93 -10.87 4.15
C ARG A 185 9.50 -11.49 2.81
N ASN A 186 8.27 -11.23 2.37
CA ASN A 186 7.69 -11.71 1.11
C ASN A 186 7.65 -10.64 0.01
N MET A 187 8.21 -9.44 0.22
CA MET A 187 8.22 -8.37 -0.79
C MET A 187 8.81 -8.83 -2.12
N GLN A 188 9.78 -9.72 -2.12
CA GLN A 188 10.44 -10.27 -3.31
C GLN A 188 10.02 -11.73 -3.63
N ASN A 189 8.94 -12.22 -3.04
CA ASN A 189 8.35 -13.49 -3.43
C ASN A 189 7.54 -13.30 -4.72
N PHE A 190 8.25 -13.23 -5.85
CA PHE A 190 7.65 -12.89 -7.15
C PHE A 190 6.55 -13.88 -7.59
N THR A 191 6.63 -15.13 -7.16
CA THR A 191 5.57 -16.12 -7.43
C THR A 191 4.27 -15.71 -6.72
N LEU A 192 4.35 -15.34 -5.45
CA LEU A 192 3.22 -14.83 -4.68
C LEU A 192 2.69 -13.51 -5.27
N LEU A 193 3.58 -12.57 -5.61
CA LEU A 193 3.20 -11.28 -6.19
C LEU A 193 2.43 -11.43 -7.51
N LYS A 194 2.88 -12.33 -8.41
CA LYS A 194 2.18 -12.63 -9.65
C LYS A 194 0.79 -13.25 -9.42
N ALA A 195 0.66 -14.14 -8.45
CA ALA A 195 -0.64 -14.72 -8.13
C ALA A 195 -1.62 -13.66 -7.59
N LEU A 196 -1.17 -12.76 -6.71
CA LEU A 196 -1.96 -11.62 -6.22
C LEU A 196 -2.26 -10.62 -7.34
N GLY A 197 -1.36 -10.50 -8.32
CA GLY A 197 -1.56 -9.68 -9.51
C GLY A 197 -2.69 -10.17 -10.44
N ARG A 198 -3.07 -11.46 -10.35
CA ARG A 198 -4.20 -12.05 -11.11
C ARG A 198 -5.53 -11.97 -10.37
N SER A 199 -5.54 -11.37 -9.18
CA SER A 199 -6.74 -11.10 -8.40
C SER A 199 -7.10 -9.61 -8.45
N ASP A 200 -8.36 -9.29 -8.19
CA ASP A 200 -8.82 -7.89 -8.09
C ASP A 200 -8.69 -7.32 -6.66
N LYS A 201 -8.17 -8.12 -5.72
CA LYS A 201 -8.07 -7.71 -4.31
C LYS A 201 -7.00 -6.64 -4.11
N PRO A 202 -7.28 -5.58 -3.35
CA PRO A 202 -6.26 -4.64 -2.91
C PRO A 202 -5.11 -5.34 -2.18
N VAL A 203 -3.87 -4.96 -2.52
CA VAL A 203 -2.66 -5.53 -1.94
C VAL A 203 -1.88 -4.44 -1.19
N LEU A 204 -1.70 -4.62 0.13
CA LEU A 204 -0.80 -3.80 0.94
C LEU A 204 0.60 -4.42 0.90
N LEU A 205 1.51 -3.80 0.15
CA LEU A 205 2.88 -4.28 -0.07
C LEU A 205 3.85 -3.60 0.90
N LYS A 206 4.35 -4.33 1.88
CA LYS A 206 5.33 -3.83 2.86
C LYS A 206 6.75 -3.85 2.31
N ARG A 207 7.47 -2.72 2.47
CA ARG A 207 8.88 -2.59 2.12
C ARG A 207 9.72 -3.62 2.86
N GLY A 208 10.58 -4.31 2.14
CA GLY A 208 11.54 -5.27 2.70
C GLY A 208 12.53 -4.60 3.65
N LEU A 209 13.03 -5.37 4.62
CA LEU A 209 13.88 -4.88 5.72
C LEU A 209 15.19 -4.23 5.26
N SER A 210 15.69 -4.57 4.07
CA SER A 210 16.94 -4.03 3.50
C SER A 210 16.71 -3.64 2.03
N SER A 211 15.47 -3.31 1.65
CA SER A 211 15.10 -3.03 0.28
C SER A 211 15.11 -1.54 -0.02
N THR A 212 15.64 -1.21 -1.19
CA THR A 212 15.57 0.14 -1.76
C THR A 212 14.14 0.49 -2.18
N LEU A 213 13.85 1.77 -2.38
CA LEU A 213 12.54 2.20 -2.92
C LEU A 213 12.32 1.70 -4.35
N GLN A 214 13.39 1.57 -5.13
CA GLN A 214 13.30 1.00 -6.47
C GLN A 214 12.89 -0.47 -6.43
N GLU A 215 13.43 -1.28 -5.53
CA GLU A 215 13.02 -2.67 -5.36
C GLU A 215 11.57 -2.80 -4.90
N LEU A 216 11.10 -1.89 -4.02
CA LEU A 216 9.69 -1.83 -3.63
C LEU A 216 8.79 -1.53 -4.84
N LEU A 217 9.15 -0.54 -5.67
CA LEU A 217 8.41 -0.19 -6.89
C LEU A 217 8.45 -1.31 -7.93
N MET A 218 9.58 -2.03 -8.05
CA MET A 218 9.66 -3.21 -8.91
C MET A 218 8.77 -4.36 -8.41
N SER A 219 8.64 -4.54 -7.11
CA SER A 219 7.72 -5.52 -6.54
C SER A 219 6.26 -5.14 -6.78
N ALA A 220 5.91 -3.86 -6.67
CA ALA A 220 4.60 -3.36 -7.09
C ALA A 220 4.34 -3.60 -8.59
N GLU A 221 5.35 -3.35 -9.44
CA GLU A 221 5.28 -3.62 -10.87
C GLU A 221 4.97 -5.08 -11.19
N TYR A 222 5.52 -6.04 -10.43
CA TYR A 222 5.19 -7.46 -10.59
C TYR A 222 3.71 -7.77 -10.38
N ILE A 223 3.07 -7.12 -9.39
CA ILE A 223 1.63 -7.26 -9.15
C ILE A 223 0.85 -6.61 -10.29
N MET A 224 1.20 -5.37 -10.64
CA MET A 224 0.47 -4.58 -11.64
C MET A 224 0.60 -5.13 -13.06
N SER A 225 1.73 -5.74 -13.40
CA SER A 225 1.96 -6.35 -14.72
C SER A 225 1.09 -7.59 -14.99
N GLU A 226 0.54 -8.22 -13.95
CA GLU A 226 -0.41 -9.34 -14.09
C GLU A 226 -1.88 -8.86 -14.12
N GLY A 227 -2.14 -7.52 -13.99
CA GLY A 227 -3.46 -6.91 -14.15
C GLY A 227 -3.98 -6.15 -12.94
N ASN A 228 -3.54 -6.45 -11.71
CA ASN A 228 -4.06 -5.82 -10.49
C ASN A 228 -3.42 -4.45 -10.25
N GLN A 229 -4.22 -3.40 -10.44
CA GLN A 229 -3.80 -2.01 -10.22
C GLN A 229 -3.99 -1.53 -8.76
N ASN A 230 -4.60 -2.35 -7.88
CA ASN A 230 -4.96 -1.99 -6.52
C ASN A 230 -3.80 -2.26 -5.54
N VAL A 231 -2.67 -1.58 -5.71
CA VAL A 231 -1.47 -1.75 -4.87
C VAL A 231 -1.29 -0.54 -3.95
N ILE A 232 -1.14 -0.82 -2.66
CA ILE A 232 -0.85 0.15 -1.59
C ILE A 232 0.57 -0.11 -1.10
N LEU A 233 1.44 0.89 -1.14
CA LEU A 233 2.80 0.77 -0.62
C LEU A 233 2.81 1.01 0.89
N CYS A 234 3.69 0.31 1.62
CA CYS A 234 3.85 0.51 3.06
C CYS A 234 5.33 0.65 3.46
N GLU A 235 5.70 1.85 3.91
CA GLU A 235 6.96 2.08 4.62
C GLU A 235 6.83 1.58 6.06
N ARG A 236 7.76 0.73 6.51
CA ARG A 236 7.73 0.08 7.83
C ARG A 236 9.09 0.01 8.52
N GLY A 237 10.03 0.83 8.08
CA GLY A 237 11.40 0.85 8.55
C GLY A 237 12.31 -0.15 7.84
N ILE A 238 13.57 0.22 7.79
CA ILE A 238 14.66 -0.58 7.21
C ILE A 238 15.74 -0.84 8.27
N ARG A 239 16.49 -1.92 8.09
CA ARG A 239 17.67 -2.20 8.89
C ARG A 239 18.77 -1.21 8.56
N THR A 240 19.32 -0.60 9.59
CA THR A 240 20.50 0.26 9.51
C THR A 240 21.53 -0.18 10.54
N PHE A 241 22.60 0.57 10.68
CA PHE A 241 23.60 0.36 11.72
C PHE A 241 23.10 0.73 13.14
N GLU A 242 21.97 1.47 13.25
CA GLU A 242 21.40 1.90 14.53
C GLU A 242 20.56 0.78 15.18
N PRO A 243 20.97 0.23 16.35
CA PRO A 243 20.27 -0.87 17.00
C PRO A 243 19.28 -0.42 18.09
N ALA A 244 19.16 0.88 18.40
CA ALA A 244 18.32 1.37 19.49
C ALA A 244 16.83 1.21 19.19
N THR A 245 16.44 1.13 17.92
CA THR A 245 15.10 0.77 17.46
C THR A 245 15.17 -0.52 16.64
N ARG A 246 14.04 -1.21 16.51
CA ARG A 246 13.97 -2.45 15.71
C ARG A 246 14.38 -2.22 14.25
N ASN A 247 13.96 -1.11 13.68
CA ASN A 247 14.37 -0.61 12.37
C ASN A 247 14.37 0.92 12.39
N THR A 248 15.04 1.54 11.43
CA THR A 248 14.97 2.98 11.21
C THR A 248 13.77 3.30 10.31
N LEU A 249 12.81 4.08 10.78
CA LEU A 249 11.68 4.53 9.97
C LEU A 249 12.17 5.58 8.97
N ASP A 250 12.03 5.28 7.67
CA ASP A 250 12.43 6.17 6.58
C ASP A 250 11.24 7.05 6.15
N LEU A 251 10.99 8.12 6.89
CA LEU A 251 9.89 9.05 6.54
C LEU A 251 10.18 9.85 5.26
N SER A 252 11.43 10.00 4.86
CA SER A 252 11.77 10.64 3.59
C SER A 252 11.29 9.82 2.38
N ALA A 253 11.05 8.52 2.57
CA ALA A 253 10.47 7.66 1.54
C ALA A 253 9.08 8.13 1.10
N VAL A 254 8.27 8.70 2.01
CA VAL A 254 6.89 9.13 1.69
C VAL A 254 6.87 10.19 0.58
N PRO A 255 7.44 11.40 0.75
CA PRO A 255 7.42 12.41 -0.30
C PRO A 255 8.21 12.00 -1.54
N LEU A 256 9.26 11.17 -1.40
CA LEU A 256 10.01 10.68 -2.55
C LEU A 256 9.21 9.67 -3.38
N LEU A 257 8.47 8.75 -2.75
CA LEU A 257 7.57 7.84 -3.44
C LEU A 257 6.43 8.61 -4.13
N GLN A 258 5.85 9.63 -3.49
CA GLN A 258 4.83 10.49 -4.12
C GLN A 258 5.30 11.16 -5.42
N GLN A 259 6.60 11.44 -5.54
CA GLN A 259 7.18 11.96 -6.79
C GLN A 259 7.38 10.87 -7.85
N LYS A 260 7.63 9.62 -7.43
CA LYS A 260 7.99 8.51 -8.32
C LYS A 260 6.82 7.67 -8.76
N THR A 261 5.79 7.54 -7.92
CA THR A 261 4.63 6.67 -8.17
C THR A 261 3.33 7.40 -7.88
N HIS A 262 2.27 6.93 -8.47
CA HIS A 262 0.89 7.35 -8.24
C HIS A 262 0.18 6.50 -7.16
N LEU A 263 0.83 5.44 -6.67
CA LEU A 263 0.27 4.51 -5.71
C LEU A 263 0.17 5.14 -4.31
N PRO A 264 -0.91 4.87 -3.54
CA PRO A 264 -1.04 5.37 -2.19
C PRO A 264 -0.01 4.76 -1.23
N ILE A 265 0.36 5.53 -0.20
CA ILE A 265 1.45 5.20 0.70
C ILE A 265 0.95 5.11 2.14
N THR A 266 1.13 3.95 2.74
CA THR A 266 0.91 3.67 4.17
C THR A 266 2.23 3.78 4.93
N VAL A 267 2.18 4.19 6.19
CA VAL A 267 3.33 4.13 7.11
C VAL A 267 2.97 3.30 8.33
N ASP A 268 3.85 2.38 8.71
CA ASP A 268 3.73 1.50 9.87
C ASP A 268 4.81 1.85 10.91
N PRO A 269 4.52 2.74 11.86
CA PRO A 269 5.44 3.13 12.91
C PRO A 269 5.68 2.01 13.95
N SER A 270 4.72 1.11 14.13
CA SER A 270 4.81 0.01 15.11
C SER A 270 5.92 -0.96 14.77
N HIS A 271 5.91 -1.51 13.55
CA HIS A 271 6.96 -2.42 13.08
C HIS A 271 8.29 -1.71 12.79
N ALA A 272 8.26 -0.41 12.53
CA ALA A 272 9.46 0.36 12.33
C ALA A 272 10.26 0.47 13.62
N THR A 273 9.70 1.06 14.64
CA THR A 273 10.42 1.34 15.89
C THR A 273 10.53 0.13 16.82
N GLY A 274 9.51 -0.72 16.87
CA GLY A 274 9.44 -1.85 17.80
C GLY A 274 9.20 -1.44 19.25
N ILE A 275 8.83 -0.18 19.51
CA ILE A 275 8.70 0.41 20.85
C ILE A 275 7.40 1.21 20.91
N ALA A 276 6.48 0.81 21.78
CA ALA A 276 5.14 1.41 21.89
C ALA A 276 5.18 2.94 22.13
N SER A 277 6.10 3.45 22.98
CA SER A 277 6.19 4.88 23.27
C SER A 277 6.64 5.74 22.06
N LEU A 278 7.19 5.13 21.02
CA LEU A 278 7.60 5.82 19.79
C LEU A 278 6.52 5.79 18.70
N VAL A 279 5.47 4.99 18.86
CA VAL A 279 4.42 4.85 17.83
C VAL A 279 3.68 6.16 17.61
N GLU A 280 3.21 6.82 18.68
CA GLU A 280 2.51 8.11 18.57
C GLU A 280 3.35 9.18 17.87
N PRO A 281 4.56 9.55 18.33
CA PRO A 281 5.34 10.59 17.67
C PRO A 281 5.66 10.25 16.22
N MET A 282 5.93 8.98 15.89
CA MET A 282 6.22 8.57 14.50
C MET A 282 4.96 8.55 13.62
N ALA A 283 3.79 8.23 14.18
CA ALA A 283 2.52 8.35 13.48
C ALA A 283 2.22 9.82 13.10
N LEU A 284 2.44 10.76 14.02
CA LEU A 284 2.28 12.19 13.74
C LEU A 284 3.27 12.69 12.68
N CYS A 285 4.52 12.26 12.75
CA CYS A 285 5.51 12.57 11.71
C CYS A 285 5.12 11.99 10.34
N ALA A 286 4.53 10.79 10.30
CA ALA A 286 4.05 10.18 9.06
C ALA A 286 2.89 10.96 8.43
N VAL A 287 1.95 11.44 9.25
CA VAL A 287 0.86 12.35 8.79
C VAL A 287 1.46 13.63 8.21
N THR A 288 2.44 14.22 8.88
CA THR A 288 3.12 15.43 8.40
C THR A 288 3.90 15.18 7.09
N ALA A 289 4.49 13.98 6.93
CA ALA A 289 5.14 13.57 5.68
C ALA A 289 4.15 13.34 4.52
N GLY A 290 2.83 13.30 4.80
CA GLY A 290 1.78 13.24 3.80
C GLY A 290 1.33 11.82 3.43
N CYS A 291 1.49 10.82 4.30
CA CYS A 291 1.02 9.45 4.04
C CYS A 291 -0.50 9.40 3.79
N ASP A 292 -0.96 8.38 3.07
CA ASP A 292 -2.38 8.14 2.78
C ASP A 292 -3.05 7.27 3.85
N ALA A 293 -2.24 6.46 4.54
CA ALA A 293 -2.72 5.66 5.65
C ALA A 293 -1.64 5.47 6.73
N LEU A 294 -2.10 5.16 7.94
CA LEU A 294 -1.28 4.66 9.05
C LEU A 294 -1.63 3.20 9.32
N GLU A 295 -0.65 2.37 9.64
CA GLU A 295 -0.86 1.02 10.17
C GLU A 295 -0.30 0.94 11.59
N ILE A 296 -1.16 0.72 12.59
CA ILE A 296 -0.79 0.78 14.03
C ILE A 296 -1.20 -0.50 14.74
N GLU A 297 -0.27 -1.07 15.49
CA GLU A 297 -0.56 -2.24 16.32
C GLU A 297 -1.19 -1.83 17.66
N VAL A 298 -2.35 -2.44 17.93
CA VAL A 298 -3.13 -2.24 19.17
C VAL A 298 -3.50 -3.60 19.73
N HIS A 299 -3.31 -3.78 21.02
CA HIS A 299 -3.64 -5.01 21.71
C HIS A 299 -4.34 -4.70 23.04
N ASN A 300 -5.39 -5.45 23.39
CA ASN A 300 -6.13 -5.25 24.65
C ASN A 300 -5.27 -5.52 25.90
N ASP A 301 -4.28 -6.41 25.79
CA ASP A 301 -3.30 -6.72 26.85
C ASP A 301 -1.89 -6.95 26.23
N PRO A 302 -1.14 -5.87 25.89
CA PRO A 302 0.17 -6.00 25.24
C PRO A 302 1.21 -6.81 26.02
N LYS A 303 1.09 -6.87 27.35
CA LYS A 303 2.04 -7.60 28.20
C LYS A 303 1.94 -9.11 28.02
N ASN A 304 0.76 -9.61 27.72
CA ASN A 304 0.49 -11.03 27.51
C ASN A 304 0.30 -11.40 26.03
N ALA A 305 0.55 -10.47 25.11
CA ALA A 305 0.45 -10.71 23.66
C ALA A 305 1.38 -11.86 23.22
N TRP A 306 0.87 -12.74 22.35
CA TRP A 306 1.64 -13.86 21.79
C TRP A 306 2.65 -13.41 20.74
N SER A 307 2.49 -12.20 20.22
CA SER A 307 3.47 -11.59 19.30
C SER A 307 3.52 -10.07 19.44
N ASP A 308 4.73 -9.51 19.32
CA ASP A 308 5.03 -8.08 19.19
C ASP A 308 4.35 -7.14 20.22
N GLY A 309 4.14 -7.62 21.45
CA GLY A 309 3.52 -6.84 22.53
C GLY A 309 4.29 -5.57 22.91
N ALA A 310 5.62 -5.58 22.78
CA ALA A 310 6.48 -4.43 23.14
C ALA A 310 6.21 -3.17 22.28
N GLN A 311 5.69 -3.34 21.07
CA GLN A 311 5.37 -2.25 20.14
C GLN A 311 3.87 -1.94 20.04
N SER A 312 3.02 -2.76 20.63
CA SER A 312 1.56 -2.59 20.59
C SER A 312 1.10 -1.54 21.60
N LEU A 313 0.24 -0.64 21.12
CA LEU A 313 -0.47 0.30 22.02
C LEU A 313 -1.58 -0.43 22.75
N THR A 314 -1.89 0.02 23.96
CA THR A 314 -3.18 -0.30 24.60
C THR A 314 -4.31 0.46 23.89
N PRO A 315 -5.59 0.03 23.98
CA PRO A 315 -6.73 0.78 23.46
C PRO A 315 -6.78 2.24 23.95
N ALA A 316 -6.45 2.49 25.21
CA ALA A 316 -6.42 3.85 25.77
C ALA A 316 -5.31 4.71 25.13
N GLN A 317 -4.11 4.18 24.97
CA GLN A 317 -3.01 4.88 24.30
C GLN A 317 -3.36 5.15 22.82
N PHE A 318 -3.97 4.19 22.14
CA PHE A 318 -4.41 4.36 20.77
C PHE A 318 -5.46 5.47 20.65
N ALA A 319 -6.46 5.51 21.53
CA ALA A 319 -7.48 6.57 21.53
C ALA A 319 -6.87 7.97 21.73
N GLU A 320 -5.88 8.12 22.60
CA GLU A 320 -5.16 9.40 22.76
C GLU A 320 -4.33 9.76 21.51
N THR A 321 -3.65 8.79 20.91
CA THR A 321 -2.94 8.98 19.63
C THR A 321 -3.89 9.44 18.55
N MET A 322 -5.08 8.83 18.42
CA MET A 322 -6.06 9.15 17.40
C MET A 322 -6.64 10.57 17.53
N LYS A 323 -6.78 11.11 18.73
CA LYS A 323 -7.16 12.52 18.94
C LYS A 323 -6.15 13.47 18.28
N LYS A 324 -4.86 13.21 18.48
CA LYS A 324 -3.78 14.03 17.91
C LYS A 324 -3.66 13.82 16.39
N VAL A 325 -3.76 12.57 15.93
CA VAL A 325 -3.75 12.23 14.49
C VAL A 325 -4.90 12.94 13.78
N LYS A 326 -6.12 12.94 14.34
CA LYS A 326 -7.27 13.63 13.78
C LYS A 326 -7.03 15.14 13.65
N ALA A 327 -6.62 15.80 14.72
CA ALA A 327 -6.37 17.24 14.71
C ALA A 327 -5.26 17.63 13.71
N LEU A 328 -4.17 16.83 13.65
CA LEU A 328 -3.08 17.08 12.73
C LEU A 328 -3.48 16.82 11.28
N SER A 329 -4.23 15.76 11.00
CA SER A 329 -4.68 15.43 9.65
C SER A 329 -5.63 16.50 9.08
N GLU A 330 -6.49 17.07 9.91
CA GLU A 330 -7.33 18.23 9.55
C GLU A 330 -6.47 19.46 9.23
N PHE A 331 -5.47 19.78 10.08
CA PHE A 331 -4.53 20.86 9.83
C PHE A 331 -3.73 20.69 8.54
N MET A 332 -3.34 19.46 8.22
CA MET A 332 -2.60 19.12 6.99
C MET A 332 -3.49 19.06 5.74
N GLY A 333 -4.81 19.31 5.84
CA GLY A 333 -5.75 19.25 4.71
C GLY A 333 -6.07 17.86 4.21
N LYS A 334 -5.75 16.82 5.00
CA LYS A 334 -6.03 15.41 4.71
C LYS A 334 -6.81 14.80 5.89
N PRO A 335 -8.09 15.19 6.10
CA PRO A 335 -8.85 14.80 7.27
C PRO A 335 -9.01 13.28 7.37
N LEU A 336 -9.18 12.79 8.60
CA LEU A 336 -9.44 11.37 8.87
C LEU A 336 -10.78 10.94 8.25
N ASP A 337 -10.84 9.78 7.61
CA ASP A 337 -12.05 9.21 7.01
C ASP A 337 -12.93 8.53 8.06
N VAL A 338 -13.48 9.30 8.97
CA VAL A 338 -14.50 8.81 9.92
C VAL A 338 -15.89 8.95 9.28
N ASN A 339 -16.73 7.93 9.43
CA ASN A 339 -18.15 8.07 9.11
C ASN A 339 -18.76 9.08 10.09
N GLU A 340 -19.41 10.10 9.55
CA GLU A 340 -20.32 10.93 10.33
C GLU A 340 -21.53 10.14 10.80
#